data_e72123f44c268e1383ae7cdc6a15cd4d
#
_entry.id   e72123f44c268e1383ae7cdc6a15cd4d
#
_cell.length_a   1.000
_cell.length_b   1.000
_cell.length_c   1.000
_cell.angle_alpha   90.00
_cell.angle_beta   90.00
_cell.angle_gamma   90.00
#
_symmetry.space_group_name_H-M   'P 1'
#
loop_
_entity.id
_entity.type
_entity.pdbx_description
1 polymer ?
#
loop_
_entity_poly.entity_id
_entity_poly.type
_entity_poly.pdbx_seq_one_letter_code
_entity_poly.pdbx_strand_id
1 'polypeptide(L)'
;MDRDVKGAQFDGVFVDNQRGSYDGVMELIKAGHERIAIITGPETSKPGKDRCQGYMQAMEDSGLAVPEAYVACGDFKIAKAYECTGRLLGLAEPPTAIFTSNNLSTLGCLKYLTEHKVKIGRDISLMGFDDIDALRMIDYRISVVDRDAREQGREAMRLLQECFEDSGKSRQRGKRITIPYKVILRGSEHRKTT
;
A
#
# COMPACT_ATOMS: atom_id res chain seq x y z
N MET A 1 4.17 5.86 -15.51
CA MET A 1 3.69 6.20 -14.14
C MET A 1 4.12 5.10 -13.18
N ASP A 2 4.71 5.46 -12.06
CA ASP A 2 5.09 4.59 -10.92
C ASP A 2 5.99 3.37 -11.22
N ARG A 3 6.42 3.18 -12.44
CA ARG A 3 7.39 2.15 -12.82
C ARG A 3 8.68 2.82 -13.24
N ASP A 4 9.75 2.54 -12.51
CA ASP A 4 11.09 2.98 -12.85
C ASP A 4 11.77 1.91 -13.72
N VAL A 5 12.37 2.33 -14.82
CA VAL A 5 13.14 1.45 -15.71
C VAL A 5 14.61 1.69 -15.41
N LYS A 6 15.29 0.67 -14.86
CA LYS A 6 16.71 0.77 -14.52
C LYS A 6 17.52 1.21 -15.75
N GLY A 7 18.33 2.24 -15.56
CA GLY A 7 19.28 2.74 -16.58
C GLY A 7 18.65 3.67 -17.64
N ALA A 8 17.35 3.97 -17.57
CA ALA A 8 16.71 4.88 -18.51
C ALA A 8 16.35 6.22 -17.81
N GLN A 9 16.74 7.32 -18.41
CA GLN A 9 16.35 8.67 -17.96
C GLN A 9 15.05 9.09 -18.66
N PHE A 10 13.92 8.54 -18.19
CA PHE A 10 12.61 8.96 -18.63
C PHE A 10 12.00 9.98 -17.66
N ASP A 11 11.22 10.89 -18.21
CA ASP A 11 10.33 11.72 -17.41
C ASP A 11 9.25 10.84 -16.77
N GLY A 12 8.89 11.17 -15.54
CA GLY A 12 7.92 10.35 -14.83
C GLY A 12 7.24 11.06 -13.68
N VAL A 13 6.03 10.59 -13.38
CA VAL A 13 5.24 11.03 -12.22
C VAL A 13 5.17 9.88 -11.24
N PHE A 14 5.56 10.14 -10.01
CA PHE A 14 5.73 9.16 -8.94
C PHE A 14 4.95 9.54 -7.69
N VAL A 15 4.83 8.60 -6.79
CA VAL A 15 4.38 8.79 -5.40
C VAL A 15 5.53 8.38 -4.48
N ASP A 16 5.65 9.01 -3.33
CA ASP A 16 6.56 8.52 -2.30
C ASP A 16 5.95 7.26 -1.63
N ASN A 17 6.14 6.12 -2.31
CA ASN A 17 5.59 4.84 -1.88
C ASN A 17 6.18 4.37 -0.54
N GLN A 18 7.47 4.66 -0.31
CA GLN A 18 8.14 4.25 0.93
C GLN A 18 7.60 5.07 2.10
N ARG A 19 7.58 6.39 1.98
CA ARG A 19 7.08 7.27 3.04
C ARG A 19 5.59 7.06 3.30
N GLY A 20 4.77 6.90 2.24
CA GLY A 20 3.34 6.62 2.40
C GLY A 20 3.08 5.32 3.15
N SER A 21 3.83 4.25 2.83
CA SER A 21 3.73 2.98 3.55
C SER A 21 4.17 3.12 5.00
N TYR A 22 5.30 3.79 5.24
CA TYR A 22 5.78 4.10 6.58
C TYR A 22 4.70 4.81 7.42
N ASP A 23 4.14 5.90 6.92
CA ASP A 23 3.14 6.69 7.64
C ASP A 23 1.85 5.87 7.90
N GLY A 24 1.41 5.05 6.93
CA GLY A 24 0.27 4.16 7.10
C GLY A 24 0.49 3.11 8.20
N VAL A 25 1.66 2.47 8.23
CA VAL A 25 2.00 1.49 9.26
C VAL A 25 2.15 2.15 10.63
N MET A 26 2.70 3.37 10.69
CA MET A 26 2.77 4.14 11.93
C MET A 26 1.39 4.42 12.55
N GLU A 27 0.34 4.58 11.74
CA GLU A 27 -1.03 4.72 12.28
C GLU A 27 -1.53 3.41 12.93
N LEU A 28 -1.18 2.23 12.38
CA LEU A 28 -1.46 0.95 13.04
C LEU A 28 -0.69 0.83 14.36
N ILE A 29 0.57 1.24 14.39
CA ILE A 29 1.39 1.22 15.61
C ILE A 29 0.84 2.18 16.67
N LYS A 30 0.44 3.40 16.28
CA LYS A 30 -0.22 4.37 17.17
C LYS A 30 -1.56 3.85 17.71
N ALA A 31 -2.26 3.00 16.94
CA ALA A 31 -3.47 2.32 17.39
C ALA A 31 -3.19 1.14 18.36
N GLY A 32 -1.92 0.90 18.73
CA GLY A 32 -1.49 -0.10 19.71
C GLY A 32 -1.22 -1.48 19.12
N HIS A 33 -1.04 -1.59 17.81
CA HIS A 33 -0.66 -2.86 17.20
C HIS A 33 0.85 -3.08 17.24
N GLU A 34 1.27 -4.20 17.79
CA GLU A 34 2.68 -4.65 17.81
C GLU A 34 2.92 -5.78 16.80
N ARG A 35 1.90 -6.61 16.52
CA ARG A 35 1.96 -7.71 15.55
C ARG A 35 1.23 -7.29 14.27
N ILE A 36 1.98 -6.67 13.37
CA ILE A 36 1.47 -6.16 12.10
C ILE A 36 2.08 -7.00 10.98
N ALA A 37 1.26 -7.55 10.10
CA ALA A 37 1.74 -8.23 8.89
C ALA A 37 1.56 -7.35 7.66
N ILE A 38 2.35 -7.62 6.61
CA ILE A 38 2.21 -6.97 5.32
C ILE A 38 1.90 -8.00 4.22
N ILE A 39 0.94 -7.65 3.33
CA ILE A 39 0.76 -8.34 2.05
C ILE A 39 1.37 -7.46 0.97
N THR A 40 2.57 -7.85 0.51
CA THR A 40 3.39 -7.05 -0.43
C THR A 40 3.03 -7.32 -1.88
N GLY A 41 3.51 -6.42 -2.78
CA GLY A 41 3.61 -6.69 -4.20
C GLY A 41 4.87 -7.49 -4.56
N PRO A 42 5.08 -7.76 -5.87
CA PRO A 42 6.27 -8.46 -6.33
C PRO A 42 7.54 -7.62 -6.10
N GLU A 43 8.63 -8.27 -5.68
CA GLU A 43 9.93 -7.61 -5.46
C GLU A 43 10.52 -6.98 -6.72
N THR A 44 10.13 -7.46 -7.89
CA THR A 44 10.52 -6.88 -9.18
C THR A 44 9.85 -5.54 -9.47
N SER A 45 8.78 -5.20 -8.73
CA SER A 45 8.05 -3.96 -8.84
C SER A 45 8.61 -2.91 -7.89
N LYS A 46 8.99 -1.73 -8.42
CA LYS A 46 9.46 -0.63 -7.56
C LYS A 46 8.44 -0.25 -6.48
N PRO A 47 7.13 -0.02 -6.78
CA PRO A 47 6.16 0.25 -5.73
C PRO A 47 6.04 -0.88 -4.69
N GLY A 48 6.12 -2.14 -5.10
CA GLY A 48 6.09 -3.27 -4.18
C GLY A 48 7.27 -3.24 -3.21
N LYS A 49 8.47 -3.02 -3.73
CA LYS A 49 9.69 -2.93 -2.94
C LYS A 49 9.68 -1.71 -2.00
N ASP A 50 9.36 -0.53 -2.52
CA ASP A 50 9.33 0.72 -1.76
C ASP A 50 8.32 0.63 -0.59
N ARG A 51 7.12 0.08 -0.85
CA ARG A 51 6.08 -0.07 0.19
C ARG A 51 6.49 -1.09 1.26
N CYS A 52 7.15 -2.17 0.85
CA CYS A 52 7.71 -3.14 1.81
C CYS A 52 8.81 -2.49 2.67
N GLN A 53 9.70 -1.70 2.07
CA GLN A 53 10.73 -0.97 2.80
C GLN A 53 10.14 0.03 3.80
N GLY A 54 9.08 0.76 3.42
CA GLY A 54 8.40 1.68 4.34
C GLY A 54 7.79 0.97 5.55
N TYR A 55 7.17 -0.20 5.33
CA TYR A 55 6.68 -1.04 6.41
C TYR A 55 7.82 -1.50 7.34
N MET A 56 8.89 -2.06 6.77
CA MET A 56 10.04 -2.53 7.56
C MET A 56 10.64 -1.40 8.40
N GLN A 57 10.81 -0.21 7.80
CA GLN A 57 11.34 0.95 8.50
C GLN A 57 10.43 1.40 9.67
N ALA A 58 9.10 1.42 9.48
CA ALA A 58 8.16 1.78 10.54
C ALA A 58 8.22 0.82 11.74
N MET A 59 8.33 -0.48 11.47
CA MET A 59 8.46 -1.51 12.50
C MET A 59 9.80 -1.37 13.23
N GLU A 60 10.90 -1.18 12.51
CA GLU A 60 12.25 -1.00 13.07
C GLU A 60 12.34 0.25 13.95
N ASP A 61 11.88 1.40 13.46
CA ASP A 61 11.89 2.67 14.21
C ASP A 61 11.06 2.61 15.50
N SER A 62 10.07 1.71 15.52
CA SER A 62 9.20 1.46 16.68
C SER A 62 9.71 0.33 17.60
N GLY A 63 10.86 -0.27 17.29
CA GLY A 63 11.43 -1.38 18.06
C GLY A 63 10.62 -2.68 17.99
N LEU A 64 9.78 -2.85 16.95
CA LEU A 64 8.91 -4.00 16.80
C LEU A 64 9.54 -5.06 15.89
N ALA A 65 9.50 -6.32 16.33
CA ALA A 65 10.02 -7.43 15.54
C ALA A 65 9.10 -7.77 14.37
N VAL A 66 9.72 -8.11 13.22
CA VAL A 66 9.02 -8.59 12.03
C VAL A 66 9.38 -10.06 11.79
N PRO A 67 8.57 -11.03 12.23
CA PRO A 67 8.75 -12.41 11.82
C PRO A 67 8.69 -12.54 10.30
N GLU A 68 9.51 -13.37 9.70
CA GLU A 68 9.52 -13.62 8.24
C GLU A 68 8.12 -14.01 7.72
N ALA A 69 7.39 -14.80 8.51
CA ALA A 69 6.03 -15.23 8.18
C ALA A 69 5.01 -14.08 8.07
N TYR A 70 5.32 -12.89 8.60
CA TYR A 70 4.46 -11.71 8.52
C TYR A 70 4.64 -10.92 7.22
N VAL A 71 5.65 -11.25 6.42
CA VAL A 71 5.88 -10.64 5.11
C VAL A 71 5.40 -11.62 4.03
N ALA A 72 4.21 -11.37 3.48
CA ALA A 72 3.57 -12.26 2.53
C ALA A 72 3.47 -11.60 1.14
N CYS A 73 3.97 -12.25 0.07
CA CYS A 73 3.89 -11.71 -1.28
C CYS A 73 2.55 -12.05 -1.94
N GLY A 74 1.67 -11.05 -2.03
CA GLY A 74 0.36 -11.11 -2.72
C GLY A 74 0.44 -10.83 -4.22
N ASP A 75 1.62 -10.45 -4.75
CA ASP A 75 1.89 -10.24 -6.18
C ASP A 75 0.90 -9.22 -6.83
N PHE A 76 0.34 -8.33 -6.03
CA PHE A 76 -0.72 -7.39 -6.43
C PHE A 76 -1.95 -8.09 -7.08
N LYS A 77 -2.26 -9.32 -6.64
CA LYS A 77 -3.37 -10.14 -7.16
C LYS A 77 -4.35 -10.50 -6.06
N ILE A 78 -5.66 -10.39 -6.35
CA ILE A 78 -6.73 -10.72 -5.42
C ILE A 78 -6.59 -12.16 -4.88
N ALA A 79 -6.38 -13.14 -5.78
CA ALA A 79 -6.31 -14.56 -5.40
C ALA A 79 -5.13 -14.83 -4.46
N LYS A 80 -3.93 -14.31 -4.77
CA LYS A 80 -2.75 -14.49 -3.93
C LYS A 80 -2.88 -13.77 -2.58
N ALA A 81 -3.45 -12.57 -2.55
CA ALA A 81 -3.69 -11.85 -1.32
C ALA A 81 -4.72 -12.58 -0.42
N TYR A 82 -5.72 -13.21 -1.01
CA TYR A 82 -6.66 -14.10 -0.32
C TYR A 82 -5.92 -15.25 0.37
N GLU A 83 -5.07 -15.99 -0.35
CA GLU A 83 -4.26 -17.08 0.18
C GLU A 83 -3.29 -16.60 1.28
N CYS A 84 -2.63 -15.45 1.06
CA CYS A 84 -1.76 -14.84 2.06
C CYS A 84 -2.50 -14.52 3.35
N THR A 85 -3.72 -13.98 3.25
CA THR A 85 -4.55 -13.66 4.42
C THR A 85 -4.84 -14.91 5.23
N GLY A 86 -5.22 -16.01 4.55
CA GLY A 86 -5.47 -17.29 5.23
C GLY A 86 -4.26 -17.84 5.94
N ARG A 87 -3.08 -17.77 5.31
CA ARG A 87 -1.82 -18.19 5.95
C ARG A 87 -1.48 -17.34 7.17
N LEU A 88 -1.60 -16.02 7.07
CA LEU A 88 -1.29 -15.10 8.15
C LEU A 88 -2.20 -15.33 9.37
N LEU A 89 -3.48 -15.53 9.16
CA LEU A 89 -4.44 -15.78 10.25
C LEU A 89 -4.34 -17.20 10.82
N GLY A 90 -3.75 -18.15 10.08
CA GLY A 90 -3.51 -19.52 10.52
C GLY A 90 -2.18 -19.73 11.27
N LEU A 91 -1.37 -18.68 11.47
CA LEU A 91 -0.14 -18.79 12.25
C LEU A 91 -0.43 -19.08 13.71
N ALA A 92 0.51 -19.71 14.43
CA ALA A 92 0.42 -19.95 15.88
C ALA A 92 0.26 -18.62 16.64
N GLU A 93 0.95 -17.59 16.21
CA GLU A 93 0.80 -16.21 16.67
C GLU A 93 0.35 -15.34 15.47
N PRO A 94 -0.97 -15.19 15.24
CA PRO A 94 -1.45 -14.41 14.14
C PRO A 94 -1.23 -12.91 14.36
N PRO A 95 -1.09 -12.10 13.28
CA PRO A 95 -1.03 -10.66 13.40
C PRO A 95 -2.34 -10.09 13.95
N THR A 96 -2.27 -8.93 14.58
CA THR A 96 -3.44 -8.17 15.05
C THR A 96 -3.89 -7.13 14.03
N ALA A 97 -3.01 -6.82 13.08
CA ALA A 97 -3.30 -5.93 11.95
C ALA A 97 -2.61 -6.42 10.68
N ILE A 98 -3.22 -6.14 9.54
CA ILE A 98 -2.65 -6.39 8.22
C ILE A 98 -2.56 -5.07 7.45
N PHE A 99 -1.38 -4.76 6.92
CA PHE A 99 -1.17 -3.71 5.94
C PHE A 99 -1.14 -4.34 4.54
N THR A 100 -1.99 -3.87 3.63
CA THR A 100 -2.03 -4.36 2.25
C THR A 100 -1.44 -3.33 1.31
N SER A 101 -0.45 -3.74 0.52
CA SER A 101 0.38 -2.81 -0.26
C SER A 101 -0.25 -2.32 -1.58
N ASN A 102 -1.49 -2.69 -1.90
CA ASN A 102 -2.29 -2.10 -2.97
C ASN A 102 -3.79 -2.47 -2.84
N ASN A 103 -4.62 -1.82 -3.65
CA ASN A 103 -6.08 -2.01 -3.67
C ASN A 103 -6.51 -3.46 -3.98
N LEU A 104 -5.86 -4.16 -4.91
CA LEU A 104 -6.19 -5.56 -5.24
C LEU A 104 -5.85 -6.50 -4.09
N SER A 105 -4.74 -6.24 -3.38
CA SER A 105 -4.40 -6.99 -2.16
C SER A 105 -5.41 -6.70 -1.05
N THR A 106 -5.88 -5.46 -0.92
CA THR A 106 -6.96 -5.11 0.01
C THR A 106 -8.24 -5.90 -0.30
N LEU A 107 -8.65 -5.95 -1.57
CA LEU A 107 -9.83 -6.72 -2.00
C LEU A 107 -9.69 -8.22 -1.73
N GLY A 108 -8.51 -8.79 -1.97
CA GLY A 108 -8.23 -10.21 -1.68
C GLY A 108 -8.31 -10.52 -0.19
N CYS A 109 -7.74 -9.64 0.65
CA CYS A 109 -7.84 -9.72 2.09
C CYS A 109 -9.30 -9.63 2.56
N LEU A 110 -10.05 -8.63 2.11
CA LEU A 110 -11.46 -8.45 2.43
C LEU A 110 -12.32 -9.65 2.04
N LYS A 111 -12.08 -10.23 0.86
CA LYS A 111 -12.77 -11.44 0.41
C LYS A 111 -12.57 -12.57 1.42
N TYR A 112 -11.34 -12.85 1.83
CA TYR A 112 -11.04 -13.88 2.83
C TYR A 112 -11.74 -13.60 4.15
N LEU A 113 -11.60 -12.39 4.69
CA LEU A 113 -12.18 -12.00 5.97
C LEU A 113 -13.72 -12.16 5.97
N THR A 114 -14.38 -11.78 4.87
CA THR A 114 -15.83 -11.89 4.71
C THR A 114 -16.27 -13.34 4.66
N GLU A 115 -15.65 -14.17 3.83
CA GLU A 115 -16.01 -15.60 3.68
C GLU A 115 -15.81 -16.39 4.98
N HIS A 116 -14.79 -16.04 5.78
CA HIS A 116 -14.48 -16.68 7.05
C HIS A 116 -15.09 -15.97 8.28
N LYS A 117 -15.96 -14.96 8.04
CA LYS A 117 -16.69 -14.21 9.09
C LYS A 117 -15.74 -13.53 10.12
N VAL A 118 -14.52 -13.20 9.73
CA VAL A 118 -13.56 -12.44 10.53
C VAL A 118 -13.93 -10.96 10.46
N LYS A 119 -14.17 -10.33 11.62
CA LYS A 119 -14.67 -8.94 11.70
C LYS A 119 -13.52 -7.95 11.83
N ILE A 120 -13.44 -7.02 10.86
CA ILE A 120 -12.50 -5.89 10.91
C ILE A 120 -12.86 -4.97 12.07
N GLY A 121 -11.83 -4.50 12.78
CA GLY A 121 -11.99 -3.65 13.96
C GLY A 121 -12.31 -4.42 15.24
N ARG A 122 -12.63 -5.73 15.16
CA ARG A 122 -12.82 -6.60 16.32
C ARG A 122 -11.76 -7.71 16.38
N ASP A 123 -11.70 -8.52 15.32
CA ASP A 123 -10.82 -9.69 15.27
C ASP A 123 -9.46 -9.35 14.66
N ILE A 124 -9.46 -8.46 13.66
CA ILE A 124 -8.27 -7.98 12.95
C ILE A 124 -8.45 -6.51 12.56
N SER A 125 -7.37 -5.74 12.54
CA SER A 125 -7.31 -4.42 11.92
C SER A 125 -6.76 -4.49 10.52
N LEU A 126 -7.18 -3.57 9.65
CA LEU A 126 -6.79 -3.55 8.25
C LEU A 126 -6.51 -2.13 7.78
N MET A 127 -5.39 -1.95 7.10
CA MET A 127 -5.05 -0.72 6.37
C MET A 127 -4.58 -1.06 4.97
N GLY A 128 -5.08 -0.32 3.99
CA GLY A 128 -4.74 -0.50 2.59
C GLY A 128 -3.84 0.59 2.02
N PHE A 129 -3.29 0.33 0.85
CA PHE A 129 -2.67 1.34 -0.01
C PHE A 129 -3.49 1.45 -1.30
N ASP A 130 -3.74 2.66 -1.76
CA ASP A 130 -4.67 3.05 -2.82
C ASP A 130 -6.16 2.87 -2.44
N ASP A 131 -6.90 3.97 -2.45
CA ASP A 131 -8.37 3.97 -2.27
C ASP A 131 -9.07 3.63 -3.58
N ILE A 132 -10.20 2.94 -3.49
CA ILE A 132 -11.09 2.68 -4.63
C ILE A 132 -12.54 2.82 -4.22
N ASP A 133 -13.40 3.21 -5.17
CA ASP A 133 -14.82 3.40 -4.90
C ASP A 133 -15.50 2.13 -4.35
N ALA A 134 -15.06 0.94 -4.76
CA ALA A 134 -15.56 -0.32 -4.22
C ALA A 134 -15.39 -0.44 -2.69
N LEU A 135 -14.30 0.11 -2.11
CA LEU A 135 -14.09 0.12 -0.66
C LEU A 135 -15.01 1.10 0.07
N ARG A 136 -15.54 2.10 -0.66
CA ARG A 136 -16.50 3.08 -0.12
C ARG A 136 -17.95 2.58 -0.17
N MET A 137 -18.24 1.64 -1.09
CA MET A 137 -19.60 1.09 -1.29
C MET A 137 -19.95 -0.01 -0.30
N ILE A 138 -18.93 -0.67 0.29
CA ILE A 138 -19.13 -1.68 1.33
C ILE A 138 -19.07 -1.00 2.70
N ASP A 139 -19.84 -1.52 3.67
CA ASP A 139 -19.86 -1.02 5.06
C ASP A 139 -18.50 -1.09 5.78
N TYR A 140 -17.49 -1.63 5.11
CA TYR A 140 -16.11 -1.62 5.58
C TYR A 140 -15.45 -0.27 5.31
N ARG A 141 -15.42 0.56 6.33
CA ARG A 141 -14.66 1.82 6.31
C ARG A 141 -13.17 1.52 6.44
N ILE A 142 -12.53 1.13 5.34
CA ILE A 142 -11.11 0.77 5.34
C ILE A 142 -10.25 2.02 5.31
N SER A 143 -9.36 2.14 6.29
CA SER A 143 -8.31 3.15 6.34
C SER A 143 -7.26 2.86 5.28
N VAL A 144 -6.81 3.90 4.59
CA VAL A 144 -5.93 3.74 3.44
C VAL A 144 -4.87 4.84 3.39
N VAL A 145 -3.74 4.51 2.78
CA VAL A 145 -2.82 5.49 2.19
C VAL A 145 -3.30 5.73 0.77
N ASP A 146 -3.76 6.93 0.47
CA ASP A 146 -4.32 7.27 -0.83
C ASP A 146 -3.48 8.30 -1.58
N ARG A 147 -3.50 8.21 -2.89
CA ARG A 147 -2.89 9.15 -3.82
C ARG A 147 -3.92 9.64 -4.83
N ASP A 148 -3.82 10.88 -5.25
CA ASP A 148 -4.68 11.38 -6.33
C ASP A 148 -4.22 10.82 -7.68
N ALA A 149 -4.83 9.68 -8.09
CA ALA A 149 -4.53 9.05 -9.38
C ALA A 149 -4.92 9.94 -10.57
N ARG A 150 -5.91 10.85 -10.40
CA ARG A 150 -6.30 11.80 -11.45
C ARG A 150 -5.24 12.88 -11.60
N GLU A 151 -4.72 13.39 -10.49
CA GLU A 151 -3.60 14.35 -10.51
C GLU A 151 -2.37 13.72 -11.14
N GLN A 152 -2.05 12.46 -10.78
CA GLN A 152 -0.96 11.72 -11.39
C GLN A 152 -1.12 11.62 -12.92
N GLY A 153 -2.35 11.36 -13.39
CA GLY A 153 -2.67 11.32 -14.81
C GLY A 153 -2.51 12.68 -15.48
N ARG A 154 -3.00 13.78 -14.87
CA ARG A 154 -2.85 15.15 -15.38
C ARG A 154 -1.38 15.54 -15.54
N GLU A 155 -0.58 15.31 -14.51
CA GLU A 155 0.84 15.61 -14.53
C GLU A 155 1.61 14.77 -15.56
N ALA A 156 1.23 13.51 -15.76
CA ALA A 156 1.81 12.67 -16.80
C ALA A 156 1.49 13.19 -18.21
N MET A 157 0.25 13.61 -18.44
CA MET A 157 -0.15 14.22 -19.72
C MET A 157 0.56 15.55 -19.96
N ARG A 158 0.70 16.39 -18.92
CA ARG A 158 1.46 17.64 -19.02
C ARG A 158 2.92 17.40 -19.42
N LEU A 159 3.59 16.44 -18.78
CA LEU A 159 4.95 16.05 -19.16
C LEU A 159 5.05 15.55 -20.60
N LEU A 160 4.05 14.80 -21.05
CA LEU A 160 4.01 14.31 -22.43
C LEU A 160 3.82 15.44 -23.43
N GLN A 161 2.95 16.42 -23.16
CA GLN A 161 2.76 17.61 -24.01
C GLN A 161 4.07 18.42 -24.08
N GLU A 162 4.74 18.68 -22.96
CA GLU A 162 6.06 19.33 -22.96
C GLU A 162 7.07 18.57 -23.84
N CYS A 163 7.01 17.23 -23.88
CA CYS A 163 7.86 16.44 -24.77
C CYS A 163 7.62 16.70 -26.25
N PHE A 164 6.37 16.90 -26.67
CA PHE A 164 6.04 17.17 -28.08
C PHE A 164 6.38 18.60 -28.49
N GLU A 165 6.17 19.57 -27.62
CA GLU A 165 6.47 20.98 -27.88
C GLU A 165 7.96 21.25 -27.99
N ASP A 166 8.79 20.52 -27.21
CA ASP A 166 10.24 20.63 -27.22
C ASP A 166 10.93 19.72 -28.26
N SER A 167 10.17 19.08 -29.15
CA SER A 167 10.75 18.21 -30.17
C SER A 167 11.58 19.02 -31.16
N GLY A 168 12.88 19.15 -30.90
CA GLY A 168 13.86 19.93 -31.68
C GLY A 168 14.84 20.74 -30.83
N LYS A 169 14.61 20.87 -29.54
CA LYS A 169 15.55 21.52 -28.60
C LYS A 169 16.27 20.49 -27.72
N SER A 170 17.49 20.79 -27.30
CA SER A 170 18.22 19.97 -26.31
C SER A 170 17.46 19.98 -24.98
N ARG A 171 16.57 18.99 -24.79
CA ARG A 171 15.78 18.86 -23.56
C ARG A 171 16.55 18.06 -22.53
N GLN A 172 16.56 18.52 -21.28
CA GLN A 172 17.01 17.77 -20.14
C GLN A 172 15.98 16.63 -19.86
N ARG A 173 16.37 15.39 -20.15
CA ARG A 173 15.56 14.19 -19.88
C ARG A 173 15.63 13.80 -18.40
N GLY A 174 14.64 13.07 -17.90
CA GLY A 174 14.63 12.54 -16.54
C GLY A 174 13.97 13.44 -15.52
N LYS A 175 13.01 14.29 -15.94
CA LYS A 175 12.19 15.09 -15.02
C LYS A 175 11.33 14.17 -14.15
N ARG A 176 11.48 14.29 -12.84
CA ARG A 176 10.73 13.48 -11.86
C ARG A 176 9.79 14.39 -11.08
N ILE A 177 8.50 14.10 -11.15
CA ILE A 177 7.46 14.78 -10.37
C ILE A 177 6.95 13.79 -9.35
N THR A 178 6.93 14.18 -8.08
CA THR A 178 6.34 13.38 -7.01
C THR A 178 5.04 14.04 -6.57
N ILE A 179 3.92 13.35 -6.72
CA ILE A 179 2.63 13.80 -6.22
C ILE A 179 2.47 13.44 -4.74
N PRO A 180 1.71 14.23 -3.96
CA PRO A 180 1.46 13.94 -2.57
C PRO A 180 0.55 12.71 -2.39
N TYR A 181 0.65 12.07 -1.21
CA TYR A 181 -0.29 11.09 -0.71
C TYR A 181 -0.99 11.62 0.54
N LYS A 182 -2.02 10.93 0.98
CA LYS A 182 -2.74 11.21 2.24
C LYS A 182 -3.01 9.90 2.97
N VAL A 183 -2.88 9.90 4.29
CA VAL A 183 -3.39 8.80 5.12
C VAL A 183 -4.82 9.16 5.52
N ILE A 184 -5.77 8.32 5.14
CA ILE A 184 -7.20 8.52 5.38
C ILE A 184 -7.64 7.46 6.40
N LEU A 185 -7.90 7.89 7.63
CA LEU A 185 -8.35 7.01 8.71
C LEU A 185 -9.88 6.92 8.69
N ARG A 186 -10.39 5.69 8.77
CA ARG A 186 -11.82 5.38 8.73
C ARG A 186 -12.27 4.46 9.86
N GLY A 187 -11.33 4.08 10.75
CA GLY A 187 -11.58 3.27 11.94
C GLY A 187 -11.22 1.80 11.82
N SER A 188 -10.81 1.31 10.62
CA SER A 188 -10.36 -0.08 10.45
C SER A 188 -8.97 -0.35 11.00
N GLU A 189 -8.21 0.70 11.29
CA GLU A 189 -6.90 0.66 11.94
C GLU A 189 -7.00 0.36 13.43
N HIS A 190 -8.15 0.60 14.05
CA HIS A 190 -8.36 0.35 15.48
C HIS A 190 -8.97 -1.02 15.76
N ARG A 191 -8.51 -1.66 16.81
CA ARG A 191 -9.20 -2.79 17.42
C ARG A 191 -10.19 -2.25 18.46
N LYS A 192 -11.47 -2.42 18.22
CA LYS A 192 -12.49 -2.07 19.23
C LYS A 192 -12.29 -3.00 20.42
N THR A 193 -11.87 -2.43 21.54
CA THR A 193 -11.94 -3.11 22.83
C THR A 193 -13.41 -3.38 23.13
N THR A 194 -13.77 -4.62 23.33
CA THR A 194 -15.11 -5.06 23.75
C THR A 194 -15.35 -4.59 25.16
#